data_af6487cdb538e7e1997880ef70384805
#
_entry.id   af6487cdb538e7e1997880ef70384805
#
_cell.length_a   1.000
_cell.length_b   1.000
_cell.length_c   1.000
_cell.angle_alpha   90.00
_cell.angle_beta   90.00
_cell.angle_gamma   90.00
#
_symmetry.space_group_name_H-M   'P 1'
#
loop_
_entity.id
_entity.type
_entity.pdbx_description
1 polymer ?
#
loop_
_entity_poly.entity_id
_entity_poly.type
_entity_poly.pdbx_seq_one_letter_code
_entity_poly.pdbx_strand_id
1 'polypeptide(L)'
;MYKRQTQVGYAGNCVGIGAVVPRDLEVVLRHRLGDCKDHATLLQALLAAQGIESHQVLVNAGNLYRLPKVPVASLVNHVLNYIPALDLFTDSTDPATSFGRLPYMLYAKPVLSDDPKVPRHIPVDTGANTQTMKTTLVIEEDGSVQGRVDIELSGLYALNSRAQFRRMEAQQRKDFVKEMFRRANLQAEGTLELDDPAPLTDKFHLAGTFRVAKAIGFPGTGGLAIAPWFYNEAPALRWAQQAAMPSEEVESVCGAARSVEEYEITLPASMRVVAVPDPVAVNAPLLGYEAMYKLDGSQLAVRRVVEDRTPPGLCSAALMREFREAAKVVLKDVRQQLLFR
;
A
#
# COMPACT_ATOMS: atom_id res chain seq x y z
N MET A 1 21.49 -9.56 0.02
CA MET A 1 20.37 -9.15 -0.84
C MET A 1 20.27 -7.64 -0.98
N TYR A 2 20.13 -6.86 0.08
CA TYR A 2 20.01 -5.38 0.07
C TYR A 2 21.11 -4.65 -0.74
N LYS A 3 22.39 -4.91 -0.46
CA LYS A 3 23.52 -4.24 -1.16
C LYS A 3 23.46 -4.44 -2.68
N ARG A 4 22.99 -5.58 -3.14
CA ARG A 4 22.89 -5.89 -4.56
C ARG A 4 21.75 -5.14 -5.25
N GLN A 5 20.58 -5.07 -4.63
CA GLN A 5 19.41 -4.32 -5.16
C GLN A 5 19.71 -2.82 -5.33
N THR A 6 20.68 -2.28 -4.59
CA THR A 6 21.13 -0.89 -4.73
C THR A 6 22.26 -0.72 -5.74
N GLN A 7 22.93 -1.81 -6.16
CA GLN A 7 24.09 -1.77 -7.06
C GLN A 7 23.73 -2.14 -8.49
N VAL A 8 22.67 -2.92 -8.71
CA VAL A 8 22.21 -3.31 -10.05
C VAL A 8 20.78 -2.82 -10.23
N GLY A 9 20.59 -1.88 -11.14
CA GLY A 9 19.29 -1.35 -11.50
C GLY A 9 18.47 -2.32 -12.35
N TYR A 10 17.13 -2.17 -12.33
CA TYR A 10 16.25 -2.97 -13.16
C TYR A 10 16.07 -2.32 -14.54
N ALA A 11 16.34 -3.08 -15.59
CA ALA A 11 16.10 -2.69 -16.99
C ALA A 11 15.60 -3.89 -17.78
N GLY A 12 14.28 -3.93 -18.05
CA GLY A 12 13.65 -5.04 -18.77
C GLY A 12 14.15 -5.17 -20.21
N ASN A 13 14.42 -6.41 -20.63
CA ASN A 13 14.65 -6.77 -22.02
C ASN A 13 13.60 -7.81 -22.45
N CYS A 14 12.65 -7.37 -23.26
CA CYS A 14 11.52 -8.20 -23.72
C CYS A 14 11.62 -8.58 -25.21
N VAL A 15 12.79 -8.44 -25.84
CA VAL A 15 12.97 -8.62 -27.30
C VAL A 15 14.01 -9.71 -27.61
N GLY A 16 13.67 -10.58 -28.57
CA GLY A 16 14.55 -11.61 -29.09
C GLY A 16 14.96 -12.65 -28.05
N ILE A 17 16.14 -13.26 -28.23
CA ILE A 17 16.67 -14.27 -27.32
C ILE A 17 16.89 -13.72 -25.91
N GLY A 18 17.21 -12.43 -25.79
CA GLY A 18 17.37 -11.74 -24.52
C GLY A 18 16.07 -11.63 -23.69
N ALA A 19 14.90 -11.96 -24.25
CA ALA A 19 13.66 -12.06 -23.49
C ALA A 19 13.62 -13.30 -22.58
N VAL A 20 14.36 -14.36 -22.93
CA VAL A 20 14.33 -15.67 -22.23
C VAL A 20 15.67 -16.10 -21.65
N VAL A 21 16.79 -15.67 -22.24
CA VAL A 21 18.12 -16.04 -21.78
C VAL A 21 18.73 -14.91 -20.94
N PRO A 22 19.20 -15.18 -19.71
CA PRO A 22 19.90 -14.18 -18.90
C PRO A 22 21.23 -13.79 -19.56
N ARG A 23 21.65 -12.55 -19.32
CA ARG A 23 22.98 -12.06 -19.75
C ARG A 23 24.08 -12.65 -18.89
N ASP A 24 25.28 -12.68 -19.42
CA ASP A 24 26.48 -13.04 -18.64
C ASP A 24 26.58 -12.13 -17.41
N LEU A 25 26.88 -12.73 -16.25
CA LEU A 25 26.97 -11.98 -14.99
C LEU A 25 28.02 -10.88 -15.01
N GLU A 26 29.13 -11.09 -15.75
CA GLU A 26 30.15 -10.07 -15.95
C GLU A 26 29.58 -8.82 -16.63
N VAL A 27 28.73 -8.99 -17.64
CA VAL A 27 28.03 -7.91 -18.35
C VAL A 27 27.08 -7.19 -17.41
N VAL A 28 26.27 -7.93 -16.64
CA VAL A 28 25.32 -7.36 -15.65
C VAL A 28 26.06 -6.54 -14.60
N LEU A 29 27.16 -7.05 -14.07
CA LEU A 29 27.96 -6.37 -13.04
C LEU A 29 28.67 -5.13 -13.58
N ARG A 30 29.20 -5.20 -14.81
CA ARG A 30 29.88 -4.08 -15.47
C ARG A 30 28.94 -2.92 -15.75
N HIS A 31 27.76 -3.22 -16.29
CA HIS A 31 26.77 -2.19 -16.64
C HIS A 31 25.84 -1.79 -15.50
N ARG A 32 25.82 -2.56 -14.41
CA ARG A 32 24.93 -2.37 -13.27
C ARG A 32 23.46 -2.31 -13.64
N LEU A 33 23.06 -3.06 -14.66
CA LEU A 33 21.70 -3.15 -15.17
C LEU A 33 21.36 -4.60 -15.49
N GLY A 34 20.17 -5.05 -15.05
CA GLY A 34 19.67 -6.39 -15.28
C GLY A 34 18.12 -6.41 -15.26
N ASP A 35 17.52 -7.41 -15.90
CA ASP A 35 16.10 -7.68 -15.77
C ASP A 35 15.83 -8.81 -14.76
N CYS A 36 14.59 -9.36 -14.70
CA CYS A 36 14.21 -10.34 -13.70
C CYS A 36 15.11 -11.59 -13.70
N LYS A 37 15.41 -12.15 -14.87
CA LYS A 37 16.26 -13.34 -15.00
C LYS A 37 17.72 -13.05 -14.67
N ASP A 38 18.24 -11.88 -15.04
CA ASP A 38 19.60 -11.46 -14.70
C ASP A 38 19.75 -11.29 -13.17
N HIS A 39 18.77 -10.66 -12.55
CA HIS A 39 18.75 -10.50 -11.09
C HIS A 39 18.63 -11.84 -10.37
N ALA A 40 17.77 -12.75 -10.84
CA ALA A 40 17.63 -14.08 -10.26
C ALA A 40 18.90 -14.92 -10.43
N THR A 41 19.55 -14.87 -11.61
CA THR A 41 20.82 -15.57 -11.87
C THR A 41 21.95 -15.01 -11.00
N LEU A 42 22.04 -13.69 -10.86
CA LEU A 42 23.04 -13.07 -10.00
C LEU A 42 22.82 -13.44 -8.52
N LEU A 43 21.56 -13.44 -8.05
CA LEU A 43 21.27 -13.86 -6.68
C LEU A 43 21.64 -15.33 -6.45
N GLN A 44 21.30 -16.21 -7.40
CA GLN A 44 21.64 -17.63 -7.33
C GLN A 44 23.16 -17.84 -7.24
N ALA A 45 23.93 -17.15 -8.07
CA ALA A 45 25.41 -17.23 -8.04
C ALA A 45 25.98 -16.72 -6.70
N LEU A 46 25.44 -15.62 -6.16
CA LEU A 46 25.88 -15.08 -4.87
C LEU A 46 25.55 -16.02 -3.70
N LEU A 47 24.40 -16.68 -3.72
CA LEU A 47 24.01 -17.67 -2.72
C LEU A 47 24.89 -18.92 -2.82
N ALA A 48 25.14 -19.42 -4.04
CA ALA A 48 26.02 -20.56 -4.28
C ALA A 48 27.45 -20.30 -3.78
N ALA A 49 27.98 -19.08 -3.96
CA ALA A 49 29.28 -18.68 -3.44
C ALA A 49 29.35 -18.70 -1.89
N GLN A 50 28.21 -18.72 -1.21
CA GLN A 50 28.10 -18.88 0.25
C GLN A 50 27.67 -20.30 0.66
N GLY A 51 27.63 -21.25 -0.27
CA GLY A 51 27.18 -22.62 -0.02
C GLY A 51 25.68 -22.76 0.19
N ILE A 52 24.88 -21.78 -0.23
CA ILE A 52 23.41 -21.79 -0.10
C ILE A 52 22.80 -22.23 -1.43
N GLU A 53 22.08 -23.34 -1.42
CA GLU A 53 21.31 -23.83 -2.57
C GLU A 53 20.12 -22.90 -2.84
N SER A 54 19.88 -22.58 -4.11
CA SER A 54 18.68 -21.88 -4.55
C SER A 54 18.31 -22.26 -5.98
N HIS A 55 17.01 -22.20 -6.29
CA HIS A 55 16.45 -22.55 -7.58
C HIS A 55 15.75 -21.35 -8.20
N GLN A 56 15.90 -21.15 -9.50
CA GLN A 56 15.08 -20.18 -10.22
C GLN A 56 13.71 -20.78 -10.49
N VAL A 57 12.67 -19.94 -10.33
CA VAL A 57 11.29 -20.32 -10.57
C VAL A 57 10.62 -19.27 -11.44
N LEU A 58 9.76 -19.73 -12.35
CA LEU A 58 9.02 -18.86 -13.25
C LEU A 58 7.61 -18.64 -12.71
N VAL A 59 7.14 -17.40 -12.78
CA VAL A 59 5.82 -17.00 -12.29
C VAL A 59 5.18 -15.98 -13.22
N ASN A 60 3.86 -15.86 -13.18
CA ASN A 60 3.16 -14.76 -13.80
C ASN A 60 2.99 -13.61 -12.81
N ALA A 61 3.65 -12.48 -13.01
CA ALA A 61 3.51 -11.28 -12.18
C ALA A 61 2.26 -10.44 -12.52
N GLY A 62 1.45 -10.85 -13.49
CA GLY A 62 0.15 -10.25 -13.82
C GLY A 62 -1.02 -10.93 -13.09
N ASN A 63 -2.18 -10.95 -13.71
CA ASN A 63 -3.43 -11.47 -13.10
C ASN A 63 -3.70 -12.95 -13.35
N LEU A 64 -2.70 -13.76 -13.73
CA LEU A 64 -2.86 -15.19 -13.92
C LEU A 64 -2.57 -15.93 -12.61
N TYR A 65 -3.58 -16.56 -12.02
CA TYR A 65 -3.50 -17.31 -10.76
C TYR A 65 -3.66 -18.82 -10.94
N ARG A 66 -3.86 -19.28 -12.17
CA ARG A 66 -3.97 -20.71 -12.51
C ARG A 66 -3.17 -21.00 -13.76
N LEU A 67 -2.47 -22.13 -13.75
CA LEU A 67 -1.78 -22.62 -14.93
C LEU A 67 -2.57 -23.81 -15.52
N PRO A 68 -2.58 -24.00 -16.84
CA PRO A 68 -3.14 -25.17 -17.46
C PRO A 68 -2.34 -26.43 -17.09
N LYS A 69 -2.89 -27.62 -17.33
CA LYS A 69 -2.21 -28.90 -17.05
C LYS A 69 -0.85 -29.02 -17.74
N VAL A 70 -0.75 -28.45 -18.94
CA VAL A 70 0.50 -28.34 -19.69
C VAL A 70 0.81 -26.87 -19.83
N PRO A 71 1.62 -26.30 -18.90
CA PRO A 71 1.98 -24.90 -18.96
C PRO A 71 2.97 -24.65 -20.10
N VAL A 72 2.86 -23.47 -20.70
CA VAL A 72 3.78 -22.95 -21.71
C VAL A 72 4.51 -21.72 -21.21
N ALA A 73 5.72 -21.49 -21.67
CA ALA A 73 6.59 -20.42 -21.20
C ALA A 73 5.97 -19.01 -21.38
N SER A 74 5.09 -18.82 -22.36
CA SER A 74 4.40 -17.54 -22.60
C SER A 74 3.39 -17.15 -21.51
N LEU A 75 3.03 -18.07 -20.61
CA LEU A 75 2.15 -17.79 -19.46
C LEU A 75 2.88 -17.21 -18.24
N VAL A 76 4.20 -17.19 -18.26
CA VAL A 76 5.03 -16.65 -17.19
C VAL A 76 5.86 -15.48 -17.74
N ASN A 77 6.09 -14.48 -16.92
CA ASN A 77 6.76 -13.25 -17.32
C ASN A 77 7.71 -12.71 -16.25
N HIS A 78 7.96 -13.49 -15.21
CA HIS A 78 8.84 -13.09 -14.11
C HIS A 78 9.59 -14.28 -13.55
N VAL A 79 10.77 -14.00 -12.95
CA VAL A 79 11.67 -15.00 -12.36
C VAL A 79 11.96 -14.64 -10.92
N LEU A 80 11.79 -15.62 -10.03
CA LEU A 80 12.12 -15.55 -8.61
C LEU A 80 13.21 -16.56 -8.26
N ASN A 81 13.73 -16.48 -7.04
CA ASN A 81 14.54 -17.55 -6.45
C ASN A 81 13.77 -18.21 -5.30
N TYR A 82 13.86 -19.54 -5.22
CA TYR A 82 13.45 -20.34 -4.08
C TYR A 82 14.67 -20.84 -3.34
N ILE A 83 14.69 -20.72 -2.01
CA ILE A 83 15.80 -21.14 -1.14
C ILE A 83 15.28 -22.27 -0.26
N PRO A 84 15.57 -23.56 -0.58
CA PRO A 84 15.01 -24.72 0.13
C PRO A 84 15.30 -24.73 1.64
N ALA A 85 16.52 -24.36 2.04
CA ALA A 85 16.92 -24.34 3.45
C ALA A 85 16.09 -23.38 4.33
N LEU A 86 15.39 -22.42 3.72
CA LEU A 86 14.56 -21.45 4.40
C LEU A 86 13.07 -21.60 4.07
N ASP A 87 12.73 -22.53 3.17
CA ASP A 87 11.39 -22.64 2.56
C ASP A 87 10.88 -21.25 2.09
N LEU A 88 11.71 -20.53 1.34
CA LEU A 88 11.51 -19.13 1.07
C LEU A 88 11.62 -18.80 -0.42
N PHE A 89 10.57 -18.18 -0.96
CA PHE A 89 10.63 -17.47 -2.23
C PHE A 89 11.14 -16.03 -2.01
N THR A 90 11.98 -15.54 -2.92
CA THR A 90 12.51 -14.19 -2.83
C THR A 90 12.57 -13.53 -4.21
N ASP A 91 12.12 -12.28 -4.28
CA ASP A 91 12.21 -11.43 -5.46
C ASP A 91 13.40 -10.48 -5.31
N SER A 92 14.35 -10.63 -6.21
CA SER A 92 15.56 -9.79 -6.21
C SER A 92 15.42 -8.56 -7.09
N THR A 93 14.32 -8.36 -7.76
CA THR A 93 14.07 -7.23 -8.67
C THR A 93 13.48 -6.02 -7.96
N ASP A 94 12.66 -6.24 -6.93
CA ASP A 94 12.05 -5.14 -6.17
C ASP A 94 13.01 -4.60 -5.11
N PRO A 95 13.47 -3.34 -5.25
CA PRO A 95 14.38 -2.73 -4.30
C PRO A 95 13.73 -2.32 -2.97
N ALA A 96 12.40 -2.35 -2.87
CA ALA A 96 11.65 -1.90 -1.69
C ALA A 96 11.18 -3.06 -0.80
N THR A 97 11.21 -4.29 -1.30
CA THR A 97 10.74 -5.47 -0.57
C THR A 97 11.79 -5.96 0.44
N SER A 98 11.40 -6.12 1.69
CA SER A 98 12.25 -6.68 2.74
C SER A 98 12.50 -8.18 2.53
N PHE A 99 13.59 -8.68 3.11
CA PHE A 99 13.88 -10.13 3.09
C PHE A 99 12.75 -10.90 3.78
N GLY A 100 12.31 -11.99 3.14
CA GLY A 100 11.19 -12.80 3.63
C GLY A 100 9.81 -12.30 3.19
N ARG A 101 9.75 -11.19 2.45
CA ARG A 101 8.52 -10.68 1.84
C ARG A 101 8.59 -10.74 0.32
N LEU A 102 7.43 -10.71 -0.31
CA LEU A 102 7.27 -10.60 -1.76
C LEU A 102 6.35 -9.42 -2.09
N PRO A 103 6.44 -8.87 -3.32
CA PRO A 103 5.39 -8.03 -3.85
C PRO A 103 4.03 -8.74 -3.75
N TYR A 104 3.00 -8.01 -3.31
CA TYR A 104 1.70 -8.60 -2.98
C TYR A 104 1.10 -9.47 -4.09
N MET A 105 1.24 -9.04 -5.33
CA MET A 105 0.71 -9.74 -6.50
C MET A 105 1.35 -11.12 -6.75
N LEU A 106 2.44 -11.45 -6.09
CA LEU A 106 3.15 -12.72 -6.26
C LEU A 106 2.68 -13.80 -5.29
N TYR A 107 1.98 -13.44 -4.20
CA TYR A 107 1.44 -14.42 -3.26
C TYR A 107 0.36 -15.29 -3.90
N ALA A 108 0.23 -16.52 -3.42
CA ALA A 108 -0.71 -17.54 -3.91
C ALA A 108 -0.56 -17.91 -5.40
N LYS A 109 0.49 -17.46 -6.08
CA LYS A 109 0.74 -17.77 -7.49
C LYS A 109 1.25 -19.18 -7.70
N PRO A 110 0.80 -19.86 -8.75
CA PRO A 110 1.45 -21.08 -9.21
C PRO A 110 2.82 -20.74 -9.80
N VAL A 111 3.79 -21.61 -9.58
CA VAL A 111 5.14 -21.50 -10.14
C VAL A 111 5.45 -22.64 -11.10
N LEU A 112 6.31 -22.37 -12.08
CA LEU A 112 6.91 -23.35 -12.94
C LEU A 112 8.37 -23.58 -12.51
N SER A 113 8.68 -24.83 -12.21
CA SER A 113 10.04 -25.33 -11.99
C SER A 113 10.07 -26.79 -12.41
N ASP A 114 11.20 -27.23 -12.93
CA ASP A 114 11.49 -28.63 -13.20
C ASP A 114 12.08 -29.36 -11.98
N ASP A 115 12.49 -28.61 -10.96
CA ASP A 115 13.03 -29.18 -9.72
C ASP A 115 11.89 -29.61 -8.77
N PRO A 116 11.86 -30.91 -8.35
CA PRO A 116 10.84 -31.41 -7.43
C PRO A 116 10.93 -30.83 -6.01
N LYS A 117 12.06 -30.23 -5.62
CA LYS A 117 12.23 -29.56 -4.33
C LYS A 117 11.47 -28.25 -4.24
N VAL A 118 11.06 -27.66 -5.37
CA VAL A 118 10.37 -26.39 -5.43
C VAL A 118 8.87 -26.59 -5.18
N PRO A 119 8.25 -25.90 -4.21
CA PRO A 119 6.80 -25.90 -4.05
C PRO A 119 6.08 -25.41 -5.31
N ARG A 120 4.92 -25.99 -5.62
CA ARG A 120 4.14 -25.65 -6.82
C ARG A 120 3.45 -24.31 -6.76
N HIS A 121 3.35 -23.72 -5.57
CA HIS A 121 2.72 -22.43 -5.34
C HIS A 121 3.54 -21.61 -4.35
N ILE A 122 3.56 -20.30 -4.56
CA ILE A 122 4.03 -19.34 -3.57
C ILE A 122 3.02 -19.34 -2.41
N PRO A 123 3.47 -19.38 -1.15
CA PRO A 123 2.58 -19.29 0.02
C PRO A 123 1.72 -18.04 0.01
N VAL A 124 0.67 -18.01 0.81
CA VAL A 124 -0.13 -16.81 1.07
C VAL A 124 0.61 -15.89 2.03
N ASP A 125 0.35 -14.58 1.95
CA ASP A 125 0.87 -13.65 2.95
C ASP A 125 0.11 -13.79 4.26
N THR A 126 0.81 -14.16 5.32
CA THR A 126 0.27 -14.27 6.70
C THR A 126 0.74 -13.13 7.58
N GLY A 127 1.45 -12.15 7.03
CA GLY A 127 1.95 -11.00 7.78
C GLY A 127 0.86 -10.03 8.17
N ALA A 128 1.05 -9.36 9.31
CA ALA A 128 0.16 -8.31 9.76
C ALA A 128 0.28 -7.07 8.85
N ASN A 129 -0.83 -6.67 8.24
CA ASN A 129 -0.93 -5.46 7.44
C ASN A 129 -1.73 -4.43 8.24
N THR A 130 -1.04 -3.48 8.87
CA THR A 130 -1.69 -2.48 9.72
C THR A 130 -1.31 -1.06 9.33
N GLN A 131 -2.27 -0.17 9.49
CA GLN A 131 -2.09 1.25 9.32
C GLN A 131 -2.78 1.98 10.47
N THR A 132 -2.08 2.91 11.12
CA THR A 132 -2.66 3.82 12.11
C THR A 132 -2.36 5.25 11.67
N MET A 133 -3.40 6.08 11.61
CA MET A 133 -3.31 7.49 11.24
C MET A 133 -3.90 8.33 12.36
N LYS A 134 -3.14 9.28 12.87
CA LYS A 134 -3.59 10.30 13.81
C LYS A 134 -3.56 11.65 13.11
N THR A 135 -4.65 12.37 13.16
CA THR A 135 -4.83 13.66 12.50
C THR A 135 -5.30 14.69 13.51
N THR A 136 -4.55 15.75 13.68
CA THR A 136 -4.97 16.92 14.45
C THR A 136 -5.25 18.07 13.47
N LEU A 137 -6.44 18.66 13.55
CA LEU A 137 -6.85 19.80 12.72
C LEU A 137 -7.26 20.97 13.61
N VAL A 138 -6.88 22.17 13.22
CA VAL A 138 -7.37 23.41 13.77
C VAL A 138 -8.01 24.20 12.63
N ILE A 139 -9.31 24.47 12.75
CA ILE A 139 -10.07 25.30 11.83
C ILE A 139 -10.03 26.72 12.39
N GLU A 140 -9.58 27.67 11.59
CA GLU A 140 -9.47 29.07 11.99
C GLU A 140 -10.75 29.87 11.66
N GLU A 141 -10.91 31.04 12.26
CA GLU A 141 -12.08 31.92 12.08
C GLU A 141 -12.24 32.45 10.63
N ASP A 142 -11.19 32.38 9.81
CA ASP A 142 -11.22 32.76 8.40
C ASP A 142 -11.42 31.57 7.44
N GLY A 143 -11.70 30.37 7.97
CA GLY A 143 -11.83 29.15 7.21
C GLY A 143 -10.51 28.50 6.78
N SER A 144 -9.38 29.00 7.25
CA SER A 144 -8.08 28.34 7.08
C SER A 144 -8.00 27.09 7.94
N VAL A 145 -7.24 26.10 7.50
CA VAL A 145 -7.04 24.84 8.21
C VAL A 145 -5.57 24.62 8.45
N GLN A 146 -5.20 24.39 9.69
CA GLN A 146 -3.88 23.89 10.08
C GLN A 146 -4.01 22.43 10.49
N GLY A 147 -3.04 21.60 10.13
CA GLY A 147 -3.07 20.20 10.50
C GLY A 147 -1.69 19.56 10.68
N ARG A 148 -1.71 18.50 11.46
CA ARG A 148 -0.64 17.52 11.55
C ARG A 148 -1.22 16.13 11.37
N VAL A 149 -0.56 15.34 10.57
CA VAL A 149 -0.89 13.91 10.39
C VAL A 149 0.34 13.10 10.75
N ASP A 150 0.11 12.02 11.49
CA ASP A 150 1.11 11.06 11.92
C ASP A 150 0.65 9.64 11.51
N ILE A 151 1.47 8.90 10.77
CA ILE A 151 1.08 7.65 10.14
C ILE A 151 2.10 6.56 10.45
N GLU A 152 1.65 5.51 11.12
CA GLU A 152 2.41 4.29 11.34
C GLU A 152 1.90 3.17 10.42
N LEU A 153 2.79 2.55 9.68
CA LEU A 153 2.51 1.52 8.69
C LEU A 153 3.28 0.24 9.00
N SER A 154 2.66 -0.92 8.76
CA SER A 154 3.35 -2.20 8.79
C SER A 154 2.95 -3.10 7.63
N GLY A 155 3.79 -4.11 7.35
CA GLY A 155 3.55 -5.09 6.29
C GLY A 155 3.47 -4.44 4.91
N LEU A 156 2.42 -4.75 4.16
CA LEU A 156 2.22 -4.23 2.79
C LEU A 156 2.07 -2.71 2.73
N TYR A 157 1.46 -2.09 3.75
CA TYR A 157 1.35 -0.64 3.80
C TYR A 157 2.73 0.02 3.92
N ALA A 158 3.60 -0.52 4.78
CA ALA A 158 4.98 -0.04 4.92
C ALA A 158 5.80 -0.24 3.63
N LEU A 159 5.66 -1.41 2.99
CA LEU A 159 6.34 -1.73 1.75
C LEU A 159 5.96 -0.76 0.63
N ASN A 160 4.65 -0.55 0.41
CA ASN A 160 4.17 0.32 -0.66
C ASN A 160 4.59 1.79 -0.46
N SER A 161 4.44 2.31 0.76
CA SER A 161 4.85 3.69 1.08
C SER A 161 6.36 3.87 0.94
N ARG A 162 7.16 2.95 1.45
CA ARG A 162 8.61 2.95 1.26
C ARG A 162 9.01 2.96 -0.21
N ALA A 163 8.39 2.10 -1.03
CA ALA A 163 8.64 2.04 -2.46
C ALA A 163 8.35 3.37 -3.16
N GLN A 164 7.28 4.05 -2.76
CA GLN A 164 6.92 5.36 -3.26
C GLN A 164 7.98 6.41 -2.93
N PHE A 165 8.31 6.57 -1.64
CA PHE A 165 9.25 7.62 -1.20
C PHE A 165 10.70 7.35 -1.59
N ARG A 166 11.07 6.10 -1.78
CA ARG A 166 12.39 5.71 -2.27
C ARG A 166 12.67 6.15 -3.70
N ARG A 167 11.61 6.25 -4.53
CA ARG A 167 11.70 6.72 -5.93
C ARG A 167 11.73 8.25 -6.04
N MET A 168 11.40 8.96 -4.96
CA MET A 168 11.36 10.43 -4.96
C MET A 168 12.74 11.02 -4.72
N GLU A 169 13.11 12.00 -5.53
CA GLU A 169 14.29 12.83 -5.31
C GLU A 169 14.10 13.76 -4.10
N ALA A 170 15.20 14.26 -3.55
CA ALA A 170 15.17 15.13 -2.39
C ALA A 170 14.29 16.36 -2.59
N GLN A 171 14.31 16.98 -3.79
CA GLN A 171 13.47 18.14 -4.12
C GLN A 171 11.99 17.75 -4.19
N GLN A 172 11.67 16.60 -4.79
CA GLN A 172 10.29 16.10 -4.84
C GLN A 172 9.71 15.86 -3.43
N ARG A 173 10.53 15.37 -2.50
CA ARG A 173 10.11 15.20 -1.09
C ARG A 173 9.83 16.53 -0.41
N LYS A 174 10.66 17.55 -0.65
CA LYS A 174 10.45 18.91 -0.13
C LYS A 174 9.17 19.55 -0.66
N ASP A 175 8.89 19.34 -1.94
CA ASP A 175 7.72 19.91 -2.61
C ASP A 175 6.46 19.05 -2.45
N PHE A 176 6.57 17.90 -1.79
CA PHE A 176 5.50 16.89 -1.70
C PHE A 176 4.17 17.48 -1.21
N VAL A 177 4.21 18.20 -0.09
CA VAL A 177 3.00 18.79 0.52
C VAL A 177 2.37 19.80 -0.43
N LYS A 178 3.16 20.72 -0.96
CA LYS A 178 2.70 21.73 -1.91
C LYS A 178 2.06 21.10 -3.15
N GLU A 179 2.72 20.11 -3.74
CA GLU A 179 2.22 19.43 -4.94
C GLU A 179 0.96 18.60 -4.68
N MET A 180 0.85 18.01 -3.50
CA MET A 180 -0.34 17.26 -3.09
C MET A 180 -1.57 18.18 -3.04
N PHE A 181 -1.48 19.31 -2.38
CA PHE A 181 -2.59 20.26 -2.30
C PHE A 181 -2.87 20.99 -3.62
N ARG A 182 -1.84 21.27 -4.41
CA ARG A 182 -2.00 21.84 -5.75
C ARG A 182 -2.87 20.97 -6.67
N ARG A 183 -2.75 19.64 -6.57
CA ARG A 183 -3.61 18.71 -7.35
C ARG A 183 -5.09 18.78 -6.96
N ALA A 184 -5.39 19.26 -5.76
CA ALA A 184 -6.75 19.51 -5.28
C ALA A 184 -7.19 20.98 -5.49
N ASN A 185 -6.45 21.76 -6.28
CA ASN A 185 -6.65 23.21 -6.48
C ASN A 185 -6.60 24.03 -5.18
N LEU A 186 -5.86 23.56 -4.18
CA LEU A 186 -5.64 24.23 -2.92
C LEU A 186 -4.20 24.75 -2.84
N GLN A 187 -4.02 25.86 -2.15
CA GLN A 187 -2.70 26.39 -1.82
C GLN A 187 -2.37 26.04 -0.38
N ALA A 188 -1.29 25.33 -0.19
CA ALA A 188 -0.82 24.93 1.13
C ALA A 188 0.68 25.09 1.27
N GLU A 189 1.09 25.34 2.50
CA GLU A 189 2.45 25.20 2.97
C GLU A 189 2.52 24.08 4.00
N GLY A 190 3.69 23.43 4.15
CA GLY A 190 3.84 22.38 5.13
C GLY A 190 5.12 21.57 4.96
N THR A 191 5.29 20.58 5.81
CA THR A 191 6.47 19.72 5.86
C THR A 191 6.09 18.26 5.75
N LEU A 192 7.00 17.46 5.21
CA LEU A 192 6.95 16.00 5.24
C LEU A 192 8.16 15.48 6.03
N GLU A 193 7.88 14.69 7.04
CA GLU A 193 8.85 13.92 7.82
C GLU A 193 8.60 12.44 7.53
N LEU A 194 9.64 11.66 7.33
CA LEU A 194 9.52 10.23 7.10
C LEU A 194 10.77 9.49 7.57
N ASP A 195 10.60 8.22 7.89
CA ASP A 195 11.72 7.31 8.09
C ASP A 195 12.61 7.26 6.86
N ASP A 196 13.89 6.98 7.06
CA ASP A 196 14.76 6.67 5.93
C ASP A 196 14.18 5.48 5.14
N PRO A 197 13.82 5.66 3.86
CA PRO A 197 13.26 4.57 3.06
C PRO A 197 14.31 3.53 2.62
N ALA A 198 15.60 3.73 2.94
CA ALA A 198 16.66 2.81 2.54
C ALA A 198 16.66 1.50 3.35
N PRO A 199 16.49 1.46 4.69
CA PRO A 199 16.36 0.21 5.42
C PRO A 199 15.07 -0.54 5.07
N LEU A 200 15.18 -1.85 4.83
CA LEU A 200 14.04 -2.70 4.49
C LEU A 200 13.45 -3.34 5.75
N THR A 201 12.81 -2.53 6.58
CA THR A 201 12.11 -2.95 7.80
C THR A 201 10.64 -3.26 7.52
N ASP A 202 9.94 -3.98 8.40
CA ASP A 202 8.50 -4.24 8.26
C ASP A 202 7.62 -3.05 8.68
N LYS A 203 8.22 -1.99 9.21
CA LYS A 203 7.54 -0.77 9.64
C LYS A 203 8.03 0.43 8.85
N PHE A 204 7.16 1.40 8.66
CA PHE A 204 7.49 2.68 8.05
C PHE A 204 6.63 3.76 8.67
N HIS A 205 7.26 4.84 9.12
CA HIS A 205 6.58 5.98 9.71
C HIS A 205 6.71 7.19 8.79
N LEU A 206 5.64 7.97 8.72
CA LEU A 206 5.64 9.28 8.08
C LEU A 206 4.73 10.24 8.85
N ALA A 207 5.11 11.51 8.86
CA ALA A 207 4.30 12.57 9.44
C ALA A 207 4.36 13.80 8.55
N GLY A 208 3.38 14.69 8.69
CA GLY A 208 3.37 15.94 7.95
C GLY A 208 2.59 17.00 8.67
N THR A 209 3.00 18.24 8.44
CA THR A 209 2.25 19.43 8.83
C THR A 209 1.80 20.18 7.60
N PHE A 210 0.70 20.90 7.70
CA PHE A 210 0.21 21.74 6.62
C PHE A 210 -0.63 22.89 7.14
N ARG A 211 -0.69 23.96 6.32
CA ARG A 211 -1.63 25.06 6.46
C ARG A 211 -2.25 25.35 5.10
N VAL A 212 -3.57 25.33 5.04
CA VAL A 212 -4.34 25.62 3.84
C VAL A 212 -5.18 26.88 4.09
N ALA A 213 -4.94 27.93 3.33
CA ALA A 213 -5.67 29.19 3.48
C ALA A 213 -7.10 29.04 2.92
N LYS A 214 -8.10 29.52 3.68
CA LYS A 214 -9.52 29.55 3.25
C LYS A 214 -10.01 28.22 2.67
N ALA A 215 -9.66 27.14 3.32
CA ALA A 215 -9.92 25.78 2.85
C ALA A 215 -11.41 25.38 2.97
N ILE A 216 -12.14 26.01 3.88
CA ILE A 216 -13.58 25.82 4.07
C ILE A 216 -14.34 27.13 3.96
N GLY A 217 -15.62 27.07 3.57
CA GLY A 217 -16.48 28.26 3.42
C GLY A 217 -16.97 28.80 4.77
N PHE A 218 -16.05 29.18 5.64
CA PHE A 218 -16.35 29.80 6.93
C PHE A 218 -15.70 31.21 7.00
N PRO A 219 -16.39 32.20 7.61
CA PRO A 219 -17.73 32.11 8.21
C PRO A 219 -18.84 31.92 7.16
N GLY A 220 -19.87 31.14 7.53
CA GLY A 220 -21.03 30.81 6.68
C GLY A 220 -21.58 29.43 6.99
N THR A 221 -22.60 29.02 6.24
CA THR A 221 -23.17 27.66 6.36
C THR A 221 -22.45 26.70 5.44
N GLY A 222 -22.07 25.53 5.96
CA GLY A 222 -21.33 24.54 5.17
C GLY A 222 -21.21 23.18 5.81
N GLY A 223 -20.40 22.34 5.18
CA GLY A 223 -20.00 21.02 5.68
C GLY A 223 -18.49 20.87 5.74
N LEU A 224 -18.01 20.32 6.83
CA LEU A 224 -16.61 19.94 7.01
C LEU A 224 -16.46 18.43 6.78
N ALA A 225 -15.72 18.08 5.74
CA ALA A 225 -15.34 16.69 5.50
C ALA A 225 -14.34 16.21 6.58
N ILE A 226 -14.66 15.08 7.21
CA ILE A 226 -13.77 14.45 8.19
C ILE A 226 -12.79 13.55 7.45
N ALA A 227 -11.63 14.13 7.14
CA ALA A 227 -10.58 13.52 6.35
C ALA A 227 -9.20 13.99 6.87
N PRO A 228 -8.10 13.30 6.58
CA PRO A 228 -6.78 13.69 7.06
C PRO A 228 -6.24 14.96 6.39
N TRP A 229 -6.83 15.40 5.29
CA TRP A 229 -6.37 16.53 4.47
C TRP A 229 -4.95 16.37 3.89
N PHE A 230 -4.14 15.59 4.55
CA PHE A 230 -2.78 15.28 4.16
C PHE A 230 -2.71 13.85 3.67
N TYR A 231 -1.90 13.59 2.61
CA TYR A 231 -1.75 12.24 2.06
C TYR A 231 -3.13 11.65 1.75
N ASN A 232 -3.64 11.85 0.55
CA ASN A 232 -5.02 11.62 0.07
C ASN A 232 -5.64 10.24 0.37
N GLU A 233 -5.15 9.55 1.38
CA GLU A 233 -5.45 8.17 1.67
C GLU A 233 -5.89 8.00 3.12
N ALA A 234 -7.03 8.66 3.46
CA ALA A 234 -7.76 8.21 4.64
C ALA A 234 -7.98 6.69 4.52
N PRO A 235 -7.47 5.88 5.43
CA PRO A 235 -7.48 4.42 5.29
C PRO A 235 -8.85 3.84 4.98
N ALA A 236 -9.89 4.29 5.69
CA ALA A 236 -11.26 3.83 5.48
C ALA A 236 -11.80 4.26 4.12
N LEU A 237 -11.53 5.48 3.68
CA LEU A 237 -11.98 5.97 2.37
C LEU A 237 -11.33 5.17 1.24
N ARG A 238 -10.01 5.00 1.29
CA ARG A 238 -9.27 4.24 0.27
C ARG A 238 -9.76 2.79 0.20
N TRP A 239 -9.88 2.15 1.34
CA TRP A 239 -10.38 0.79 1.43
C TRP A 239 -11.80 0.68 0.83
N ALA A 240 -12.72 1.58 1.21
CA ALA A 240 -14.08 1.59 0.70
C ALA A 240 -14.15 1.89 -0.81
N GLN A 241 -13.31 2.77 -1.33
CA GLN A 241 -13.23 3.07 -2.76
C GLN A 241 -12.72 1.86 -3.55
N GLN A 242 -11.66 1.20 -3.08
CA GLN A 242 -11.14 -0.01 -3.73
C GLN A 242 -12.16 -1.13 -3.72
N ALA A 243 -12.85 -1.34 -2.57
CA ALA A 243 -13.89 -2.34 -2.44
C ALA A 243 -15.12 -2.05 -3.33
N ALA A 244 -15.42 -0.78 -3.59
CA ALA A 244 -16.54 -0.36 -4.43
C ALA A 244 -16.23 -0.39 -5.94
N MET A 245 -14.96 -0.52 -6.35
CA MET A 245 -14.60 -0.58 -7.77
C MET A 245 -15.20 -1.84 -8.41
N PRO A 246 -15.76 -1.72 -9.64
CA PRO A 246 -16.16 -2.89 -10.38
C PRO A 246 -14.94 -3.81 -10.53
N SER A 247 -14.99 -5.00 -9.96
CA SER A 247 -14.02 -6.01 -10.34
C SER A 247 -14.53 -6.67 -11.60
N GLU A 248 -13.69 -6.81 -12.59
CA GLU A 248 -13.86 -7.89 -13.55
C GLU A 248 -14.08 -9.19 -12.75
N GLU A 249 -14.80 -10.16 -13.29
CA GLU A 249 -15.04 -11.46 -12.62
C GLU A 249 -13.74 -12.28 -12.54
N VAL A 250 -12.67 -11.67 -12.01
CA VAL A 250 -11.32 -12.22 -11.95
C VAL A 250 -10.97 -12.51 -10.51
N GLU A 251 -10.39 -13.67 -10.29
CA GLU A 251 -9.77 -14.02 -9.01
C GLU A 251 -8.65 -13.02 -8.68
N SER A 252 -8.56 -12.62 -7.42
CA SER A 252 -7.52 -11.71 -6.95
C SER A 252 -6.92 -12.18 -5.62
N VAL A 253 -5.70 -11.77 -5.34
CA VAL A 253 -5.10 -12.04 -4.01
C VAL A 253 -5.83 -11.21 -2.97
N CYS A 254 -6.14 -11.84 -1.86
CA CYS A 254 -6.73 -11.22 -0.68
C CYS A 254 -5.86 -11.46 0.54
N GLY A 255 -6.02 -10.60 1.52
CA GLY A 255 -5.34 -10.76 2.80
C GLY A 255 -5.91 -9.80 3.83
N ALA A 256 -5.95 -10.25 5.07
CA ALA A 256 -6.42 -9.46 6.18
C ALA A 256 -5.60 -8.18 6.37
N ALA A 257 -6.29 -7.11 6.74
CA ALA A 257 -5.67 -5.84 7.06
C ALA A 257 -6.46 -5.11 8.15
N ARG A 258 -5.79 -4.26 8.89
CA ARG A 258 -6.44 -3.40 9.89
C ARG A 258 -5.98 -1.97 9.74
N SER A 259 -6.93 -1.06 9.68
CA SER A 259 -6.66 0.38 9.61
C SER A 259 -7.39 1.12 10.70
N VAL A 260 -6.72 2.08 11.34
CA VAL A 260 -7.28 2.94 12.37
C VAL A 260 -7.04 4.39 11.97
N GLU A 261 -8.09 5.19 12.03
CA GLU A 261 -8.03 6.64 11.88
C GLU A 261 -8.50 7.30 13.18
N GLU A 262 -7.74 8.26 13.66
CA GLU A 262 -8.08 9.08 14.81
C GLU A 262 -7.97 10.56 14.40
N TYR A 263 -9.01 11.33 14.67
CA TYR A 263 -9.06 12.76 14.38
C TYR A 263 -9.36 13.53 15.65
N GLU A 264 -8.59 14.60 15.86
CA GLU A 264 -8.83 15.63 16.87
C GLU A 264 -9.00 16.97 16.13
N ILE A 265 -10.21 17.49 16.07
CA ILE A 265 -10.55 18.67 15.28
C ILE A 265 -11.00 19.78 16.20
N THR A 266 -10.24 20.86 16.25
CA THR A 266 -10.61 22.09 16.95
C THR A 266 -11.36 22.99 16.01
N LEU A 267 -12.61 23.32 16.37
CA LEU A 267 -13.49 24.18 15.61
C LEU A 267 -13.38 25.64 16.11
N PRO A 268 -13.60 26.65 15.25
CA PRO A 268 -13.64 28.06 15.66
C PRO A 268 -14.71 28.29 16.73
N ALA A 269 -14.45 29.17 17.68
CA ALA A 269 -15.41 29.46 18.75
C ALA A 269 -16.74 30.04 18.25
N SER A 270 -16.71 30.73 17.11
CA SER A 270 -17.89 31.31 16.46
C SER A 270 -18.67 30.29 15.61
N MET A 271 -18.10 29.09 15.35
CA MET A 271 -18.76 28.06 14.53
C MET A 271 -19.87 27.35 15.32
N ARG A 272 -21.10 27.47 14.82
CA ARG A 272 -22.21 26.74 15.38
C ARG A 272 -22.41 25.41 14.64
N VAL A 273 -22.11 24.30 15.31
CA VAL A 273 -22.37 22.97 14.77
C VAL A 273 -23.87 22.69 14.72
N VAL A 274 -24.35 22.24 13.57
CA VAL A 274 -25.76 21.91 13.30
C VAL A 274 -25.98 20.40 13.40
N ALA A 275 -25.04 19.59 12.86
CA ALA A 275 -25.12 18.14 12.91
C ALA A 275 -23.71 17.52 12.89
N VAL A 276 -23.57 16.44 13.62
CA VAL A 276 -22.41 15.54 13.64
C VAL A 276 -22.87 14.20 13.06
N PRO A 277 -22.06 13.47 12.29
CA PRO A 277 -22.41 12.13 11.82
C PRO A 277 -22.77 11.18 12.97
N ASP A 278 -23.72 10.29 12.70
CA ASP A 278 -24.10 9.24 13.65
C ASP A 278 -23.02 8.16 13.71
N PRO A 279 -22.81 7.51 14.87
CA PRO A 279 -21.93 6.36 14.98
C PRO A 279 -22.37 5.21 14.08
N VAL A 280 -21.41 4.48 13.54
CA VAL A 280 -21.64 3.32 12.67
C VAL A 280 -20.87 2.12 13.20
N ALA A 281 -21.53 0.96 13.26
CA ALA A 281 -20.91 -0.31 13.57
C ALA A 281 -21.37 -1.40 12.61
N VAL A 282 -20.43 -2.11 12.00
CA VAL A 282 -20.67 -3.27 11.14
C VAL A 282 -19.78 -4.41 11.63
N ASN A 283 -20.39 -5.57 11.83
CA ASN A 283 -19.66 -6.80 12.17
C ASN A 283 -20.12 -7.92 11.24
N ALA A 284 -19.55 -7.91 10.04
CA ALA A 284 -19.78 -8.94 9.02
C ALA A 284 -18.63 -9.96 8.99
N PRO A 285 -18.83 -11.15 8.40
CA PRO A 285 -17.78 -12.17 8.32
C PRO A 285 -16.48 -11.67 7.69
N LEU A 286 -16.57 -10.87 6.63
CA LEU A 286 -15.43 -10.35 5.88
C LEU A 286 -15.01 -8.94 6.28
N LEU A 287 -15.80 -8.24 7.09
CA LEU A 287 -15.60 -6.83 7.42
C LEU A 287 -16.03 -6.51 8.85
N GLY A 288 -15.09 -5.97 9.63
CA GLY A 288 -15.40 -5.17 10.81
C GLY A 288 -15.26 -3.68 10.47
N TYR A 289 -16.26 -2.88 10.84
CA TYR A 289 -16.17 -1.44 10.73
C TYR A 289 -16.80 -0.77 11.94
N GLU A 290 -16.09 0.20 12.51
CA GLU A 290 -16.59 1.03 13.61
C GLU A 290 -16.22 2.49 13.33
N ALA A 291 -17.18 3.39 13.46
CA ALA A 291 -16.96 4.84 13.40
C ALA A 291 -17.67 5.50 14.60
N MET A 292 -16.92 6.27 15.36
CA MET A 292 -17.38 6.99 16.53
C MET A 292 -17.09 8.49 16.36
N TYR A 293 -18.07 9.31 16.71
CA TYR A 293 -18.00 10.77 16.62
C TYR A 293 -18.42 11.37 17.96
N LYS A 294 -17.56 12.19 18.54
CA LYS A 294 -17.83 12.86 19.82
C LYS A 294 -17.49 14.33 19.72
N LEU A 295 -18.54 15.16 19.84
CA LEU A 295 -18.38 16.61 19.95
C LEU A 295 -18.46 17.01 21.43
N ASP A 296 -17.47 17.77 21.90
CA ASP A 296 -17.44 18.35 23.24
C ASP A 296 -16.99 19.81 23.13
N GLY A 297 -17.94 20.73 23.27
CA GLY A 297 -17.70 22.15 23.00
C GLY A 297 -17.24 22.38 21.56
N SER A 298 -16.04 22.90 21.39
CA SER A 298 -15.41 23.12 20.08
C SER A 298 -14.47 21.99 19.65
N GLN A 299 -14.42 20.87 20.37
CA GLN A 299 -13.55 19.75 20.07
C GLN A 299 -14.37 18.60 19.48
N LEU A 300 -14.07 18.20 18.25
CA LEU A 300 -14.60 17.02 17.64
C LEU A 300 -13.54 15.91 17.61
N ALA A 301 -13.79 14.83 18.33
CA ALA A 301 -13.01 13.61 18.26
C ALA A 301 -13.70 12.57 17.38
N VAL A 302 -12.96 11.97 16.46
CA VAL A 302 -13.45 10.92 15.58
C VAL A 302 -12.50 9.74 15.58
N ARG A 303 -13.03 8.54 15.65
CA ARG A 303 -12.27 7.31 15.51
C ARG A 303 -12.97 6.38 14.54
N ARG A 304 -12.24 5.91 13.53
CA ARG A 304 -12.70 4.90 12.57
C ARG A 304 -11.76 3.70 12.60
N VAL A 305 -12.32 2.50 12.59
CA VAL A 305 -11.57 1.24 12.51
C VAL A 305 -12.14 0.43 11.36
N VAL A 306 -11.26 0.00 10.45
CA VAL A 306 -11.58 -0.95 9.38
C VAL A 306 -10.80 -2.22 9.64
N GLU A 307 -11.48 -3.34 9.69
CA GLU A 307 -10.87 -4.68 9.74
C GLU A 307 -11.31 -5.45 8.49
N ASP A 308 -10.38 -5.56 7.54
CA ASP A 308 -10.52 -6.48 6.43
C ASP A 308 -10.20 -7.89 6.95
N ARG A 309 -11.22 -8.75 6.95
CA ARG A 309 -11.16 -10.13 7.45
C ARG A 309 -11.17 -11.13 6.31
N THR A 310 -10.85 -10.69 5.09
CA THR A 310 -10.74 -11.62 3.97
C THR A 310 -9.66 -12.67 4.26
N PRO A 311 -9.94 -13.95 3.97
CA PRO A 311 -8.95 -15.00 4.21
C PRO A 311 -7.72 -14.75 3.31
N PRO A 312 -6.50 -15.01 3.80
CA PRO A 312 -5.32 -14.89 2.96
C PRO A 312 -5.37 -15.91 1.83
N GLY A 313 -5.01 -15.48 0.63
CA GLY A 313 -4.94 -16.34 -0.55
C GLY A 313 -5.70 -15.79 -1.75
N LEU A 314 -6.27 -16.69 -2.55
CA LEU A 314 -6.99 -16.34 -3.76
C LEU A 314 -8.49 -16.18 -3.46
N CYS A 315 -9.01 -14.97 -3.64
CA CYS A 315 -10.42 -14.69 -3.48
C CYS A 315 -11.20 -14.93 -4.77
N SER A 316 -12.30 -15.67 -4.64
CA SER A 316 -13.24 -15.86 -5.74
C SER A 316 -14.03 -14.58 -6.04
N ALA A 317 -14.55 -14.47 -7.26
CA ALA A 317 -15.43 -13.38 -7.63
C ALA A 317 -16.69 -13.29 -6.74
N ALA A 318 -17.18 -14.43 -6.21
CA ALA A 318 -18.30 -14.47 -5.28
C ALA A 318 -17.96 -13.80 -3.94
N LEU A 319 -16.80 -14.14 -3.36
CA LEU A 319 -16.32 -13.53 -2.12
C LEU A 319 -16.12 -12.02 -2.29
N MET A 320 -15.57 -11.61 -3.43
CA MET A 320 -15.36 -10.19 -3.73
C MET A 320 -16.67 -9.41 -3.92
N ARG A 321 -17.73 -10.06 -4.39
CA ARG A 321 -19.06 -9.42 -4.42
C ARG A 321 -19.61 -9.20 -3.02
N GLU A 322 -19.52 -10.20 -2.13
CA GLU A 322 -19.94 -10.09 -0.73
C GLU A 322 -19.16 -8.99 0.00
N PHE A 323 -17.86 -8.94 -0.18
CA PHE A 323 -17.00 -7.90 0.36
C PHE A 323 -17.41 -6.49 -0.10
N ARG A 324 -17.72 -6.31 -1.39
CA ARG A 324 -18.19 -5.02 -1.93
C ARG A 324 -19.51 -4.56 -1.34
N GLU A 325 -20.46 -5.47 -1.11
CA GLU A 325 -21.73 -5.10 -0.47
C GLU A 325 -21.50 -4.59 0.95
N ALA A 326 -20.65 -5.26 1.72
CA ALA A 326 -20.28 -4.80 3.06
C ALA A 326 -19.57 -3.43 3.04
N ALA A 327 -18.69 -3.18 2.06
CA ALA A 327 -17.96 -1.93 1.92
C ALA A 327 -18.85 -0.70 1.63
N LYS A 328 -20.05 -0.87 1.11
CA LYS A 328 -20.98 0.24 0.85
C LYS A 328 -21.34 1.04 2.11
N VAL A 329 -21.40 0.38 3.26
CA VAL A 329 -21.68 1.04 4.54
C VAL A 329 -20.51 1.96 4.92
N VAL A 330 -19.28 1.49 4.77
CA VAL A 330 -18.07 2.30 5.00
C VAL A 330 -18.05 3.50 4.06
N LEU A 331 -18.33 3.28 2.76
CA LEU A 331 -18.35 4.36 1.77
C LEU A 331 -19.41 5.41 2.07
N LYS A 332 -20.55 5.00 2.61
CA LYS A 332 -21.62 5.92 3.06
C LYS A 332 -21.15 6.77 4.24
N ASP A 333 -20.51 6.14 5.24
CA ASP A 333 -20.02 6.83 6.43
C ASP A 333 -18.91 7.84 6.13
N VAL A 334 -17.88 7.44 5.39
CA VAL A 334 -16.73 8.33 5.10
C VAL A 334 -17.08 9.55 4.23
N ARG A 335 -18.26 9.57 3.62
CA ARG A 335 -18.80 10.71 2.87
C ARG A 335 -19.63 11.65 3.73
N GLN A 336 -19.90 11.30 4.98
CA GLN A 336 -20.63 12.18 5.90
C GLN A 336 -19.75 13.38 6.29
N GLN A 337 -20.40 14.46 6.64
CA GLN A 337 -19.77 15.72 7.00
C GLN A 337 -20.35 16.24 8.32
N LEU A 338 -19.52 16.92 9.12
CA LEU A 338 -20.02 17.80 10.14
C LEU A 338 -20.67 19.02 9.46
N LEU A 339 -21.92 19.33 9.80
CA LEU A 339 -22.63 20.50 9.27
C LEU A 339 -22.56 21.66 10.26
N PHE A 340 -22.34 22.87 9.75
CA PHE A 340 -22.15 24.08 10.56
C PHE A 340 -22.78 25.33 9.93
N ARG A 341 -22.93 26.37 10.74
CA ARG A 341 -23.37 27.71 10.34
C ARG A 341 -22.69 28.79 11.17
#